data_71716caf10b756abee873c1a56a2c829
#
_entry.id   71716caf10b756abee873c1a56a2c829
#
_cell.length_a   1.000
_cell.length_b   1.000
_cell.length_c   1.000
_cell.angle_alpha   90.00
_cell.angle_beta   90.00
_cell.angle_gamma   90.00
#
_symmetry.space_group_name_H-M   'P 1'
#
loop_
_entity.id
_entity.type
_entity.pdbx_description
1 polymer ?
#
loop_
_entity_poly.entity_id
_entity_poly.type
_entity_poly.pdbx_seq_one_letter_code
_entity_poly.pdbx_strand_id
1 'polypeptide(L)'
;LMFVTALNSAKQRIWLSAPYFVPDEAVMKALELAALRGVDVRIIIPGKGDSLPVYLAAFHSIGQLRGLGIRFYAYKPGFLHEKVMLVDDDVSTVGTANFDNRSFRLNFEVTAVIVDGTFAKEMERMFEQDFAHAEPLDPSALLDKPFWWRFGVNLSRLAAPVL
;
A
#
# COMPACT_ATOMS: atom_id res chain seq x y z
N LEU A 1 15.14 2.85 2.65
CA LEU A 1 15.58 1.82 3.63
C LEU A 1 14.65 1.71 4.84
N MET A 2 14.18 2.84 5.42
CA MET A 2 13.34 2.87 6.62
C MET A 2 12.10 1.96 6.48
N PHE A 3 11.28 2.14 5.44
CA PHE A 3 10.09 1.31 5.21
C PHE A 3 10.43 -0.17 5.07
N VAL A 4 11.48 -0.51 4.31
CA VAL A 4 11.92 -1.91 4.15
C VAL A 4 12.31 -2.52 5.49
N THR A 5 13.01 -1.77 6.34
CA THR A 5 13.37 -2.22 7.69
C THR A 5 12.14 -2.48 8.54
N ALA A 6 11.19 -1.53 8.57
CA ALA A 6 9.94 -1.67 9.32
C ALA A 6 9.11 -2.87 8.83
N LEU A 7 8.95 -3.05 7.52
CA LEU A 7 8.22 -4.18 6.93
C LEU A 7 8.88 -5.53 7.26
N ASN A 8 10.22 -5.60 7.25
CA ASN A 8 10.95 -6.81 7.59
C ASN A 8 10.92 -7.14 9.08
N SER A 9 10.76 -6.14 9.96
CA SER A 9 10.66 -6.35 11.42
C SER A 9 9.30 -6.91 11.87
N ALA A 10 8.27 -6.78 11.04
CA ALA A 10 6.91 -7.20 11.35
C ALA A 10 6.82 -8.70 11.70
N LYS A 11 6.06 -8.99 12.76
CA LYS A 11 5.83 -10.35 13.27
C LYS A 11 4.37 -10.76 13.23
N GLN A 12 3.43 -9.80 13.35
CA GLN A 12 1.99 -10.06 13.47
C GLN A 12 1.21 -9.40 12.34
N ARG A 13 1.41 -8.08 12.12
CA ARG A 13 0.63 -7.33 11.15
C ARG A 13 1.40 -6.18 10.49
N ILE A 14 1.00 -5.85 9.28
CA ILE A 14 1.35 -4.63 8.54
C ILE A 14 0.05 -4.08 7.97
N TRP A 15 -0.39 -2.93 8.45
CA TRP A 15 -1.52 -2.21 7.88
C TRP A 15 -1.01 -0.91 7.26
N LEU A 16 -1.35 -0.68 6.02
CA LEU A 16 -0.82 0.40 5.21
C LEU A 16 -1.96 1.14 4.51
N SER A 17 -1.93 2.46 4.55
CA SER A 17 -2.79 3.32 3.75
C SER A 17 -1.95 4.29 2.95
N ALA A 18 -2.14 4.32 1.64
CA ALA A 18 -1.46 5.24 0.74
C ALA A 18 -2.29 5.54 -0.51
N PRO A 19 -2.38 6.82 -0.93
CA PRO A 19 -3.09 7.19 -2.16
C PRO A 19 -2.44 6.61 -3.41
N TYR A 20 -1.11 6.45 -3.39
CA TYR A 20 -0.34 5.88 -4.49
C TYR A 20 0.42 4.65 -4.01
N PHE A 21 0.17 3.51 -4.65
CA PHE A 21 0.79 2.23 -4.34
C PHE A 21 1.52 1.69 -5.58
N VAL A 22 2.69 2.26 -5.85
CA VAL A 22 3.61 1.86 -6.94
C VAL A 22 5.02 1.67 -6.34
N PRO A 23 5.16 0.79 -5.33
CA PRO A 23 6.40 0.64 -4.58
C PRO A 23 7.53 0.08 -5.45
N ASP A 24 8.77 0.36 -5.02
CA ASP A 24 9.95 -0.23 -5.63
C ASP A 24 10.07 -1.74 -5.31
N GLU A 25 10.99 -2.41 -5.99
CA GLU A 25 11.18 -3.85 -5.84
C GLU A 25 11.53 -4.25 -4.39
N ALA A 26 12.28 -3.41 -3.67
CA ALA A 26 12.68 -3.72 -2.29
C ALA A 26 11.47 -3.76 -1.34
N VAL A 27 10.55 -2.80 -1.47
CA VAL A 27 9.30 -2.77 -0.71
C VAL A 27 8.38 -3.90 -1.14
N MET A 28 8.25 -4.17 -2.45
CA MET A 28 7.46 -5.31 -2.95
C MET A 28 7.94 -6.64 -2.36
N LYS A 29 9.25 -6.87 -2.34
CA LYS A 29 9.83 -8.08 -1.76
C LYS A 29 9.69 -8.16 -0.25
N ALA A 30 9.77 -7.04 0.45
CA ALA A 30 9.53 -6.99 1.90
C ALA A 30 8.08 -7.36 2.25
N LEU A 31 7.08 -6.86 1.49
CA LEU A 31 5.67 -7.21 1.66
C LEU A 31 5.41 -8.69 1.34
N GLU A 32 5.97 -9.21 0.24
CA GLU A 32 5.91 -10.62 -0.13
C GLU A 32 6.46 -11.52 0.99
N LEU A 33 7.67 -11.21 1.49
CA LEU A 33 8.30 -11.97 2.58
C LEU A 33 7.49 -11.89 3.88
N ALA A 34 6.92 -10.73 4.21
CA ALA A 34 6.07 -10.59 5.39
C ALA A 34 4.83 -11.50 5.27
N ALA A 35 4.15 -11.48 4.13
CA ALA A 35 2.99 -12.33 3.88
C ALA A 35 3.35 -13.84 3.95
N LEU A 36 4.48 -14.24 3.34
CA LEU A 36 4.96 -15.63 3.41
C LEU A 36 5.34 -16.08 4.81
N ARG A 37 5.71 -15.15 5.70
CA ARG A 37 5.93 -15.43 7.13
C ARG A 37 4.62 -15.53 7.92
N GLY A 38 3.46 -15.32 7.30
CA GLY A 38 2.14 -15.34 7.96
C GLY A 38 1.75 -14.02 8.64
N VAL A 39 2.44 -12.92 8.34
CA VAL A 39 2.07 -11.59 8.82
C VAL A 39 0.75 -11.16 8.16
N ASP A 40 -0.18 -10.60 8.94
CA ASP A 40 -1.44 -10.03 8.43
C ASP A 40 -1.17 -8.71 7.68
N VAL A 41 -1.03 -8.78 6.36
CA VAL A 41 -0.78 -7.62 5.52
C VAL A 41 -2.08 -7.10 4.92
N ARG A 42 -2.44 -5.85 5.27
CA ARG A 42 -3.63 -5.14 4.74
C ARG A 42 -3.22 -3.80 4.15
N ILE A 43 -3.71 -3.52 2.95
CA ILE A 43 -3.38 -2.29 2.22
C ILE A 43 -4.65 -1.61 1.77
N ILE A 44 -4.83 -0.34 2.16
CA ILE A 44 -5.93 0.51 1.73
C ILE A 44 -5.42 1.46 0.65
N ILE A 45 -6.15 1.54 -0.45
CA ILE A 45 -5.93 2.50 -1.53
C ILE A 45 -7.23 3.26 -1.82
N PRO A 46 -7.19 4.43 -2.48
CA PRO A 46 -8.40 5.10 -2.92
C PRO A 46 -9.22 4.22 -3.88
N GLY A 47 -10.54 4.18 -3.72
CA GLY A 47 -11.44 3.50 -4.65
C GLY A 47 -11.52 4.20 -6.01
N LYS A 48 -11.15 5.50 -6.07
CA LYS A 48 -11.01 6.30 -7.30
C LYS A 48 -9.68 7.03 -7.25
N GLY A 49 -8.84 6.86 -8.27
CA GLY A 49 -7.61 7.62 -8.41
C GLY A 49 -7.87 9.02 -8.99
N ASP A 50 -7.04 9.97 -8.61
CA ASP A 50 -6.99 11.32 -9.20
C ASP A 50 -6.14 11.37 -10.47
N SER A 51 -5.24 10.40 -10.63
CA SER A 51 -4.34 10.24 -11.78
C SER A 51 -4.50 8.84 -12.39
N LEU A 52 -5.00 8.79 -13.62
CA LEU A 52 -5.22 7.51 -14.31
C LEU A 52 -3.94 6.68 -14.48
N PRO A 53 -2.77 7.24 -14.87
CA PRO A 53 -1.53 6.45 -14.98
C PRO A 53 -1.10 5.85 -13.65
N VAL A 54 -1.14 6.61 -12.55
CA VAL A 54 -0.78 6.13 -11.21
C VAL A 54 -1.75 5.07 -10.75
N TYR A 55 -3.05 5.27 -10.99
CA TYR A 55 -4.09 4.30 -10.66
C TYR A 55 -3.88 2.97 -11.40
N LEU A 56 -3.59 3.01 -12.70
CA LEU A 56 -3.29 1.79 -13.46
C LEU A 56 -1.98 1.12 -12.99
N ALA A 57 -0.95 1.90 -12.65
CA ALA A 57 0.30 1.37 -12.14
C ALA A 57 0.13 0.68 -10.78
N ALA A 58 -0.75 1.21 -9.90
CA ALA A 58 -1.10 0.55 -8.64
C ALA A 58 -1.70 -0.84 -8.87
N PHE A 59 -2.57 -1.01 -9.85
CA PHE A 59 -3.12 -2.33 -10.18
C PHE A 59 -2.07 -3.30 -10.70
N HIS A 60 -1.02 -2.84 -11.37
CA HIS A 60 0.10 -3.70 -11.74
C HIS A 60 0.79 -4.25 -10.47
N SER A 61 1.12 -3.38 -9.51
CA SER A 61 1.76 -3.78 -8.24
C SER A 61 0.88 -4.73 -7.42
N ILE A 62 -0.42 -4.45 -7.32
CA ILE A 62 -1.41 -5.31 -6.66
C ILE A 62 -1.45 -6.69 -7.32
N GLY A 63 -1.45 -6.73 -8.66
CA GLY A 63 -1.45 -7.97 -9.42
C GLY A 63 -0.22 -8.85 -9.17
N GLN A 64 0.95 -8.25 -8.93
CA GLN A 64 2.18 -8.99 -8.58
C GLN A 64 2.12 -9.64 -7.19
N LEU A 65 1.40 -9.05 -6.25
CA LEU A 65 1.23 -9.56 -4.88
C LEU A 65 0.03 -10.53 -4.74
N ARG A 66 -0.60 -10.87 -5.86
CA ARG A 66 -1.74 -11.79 -5.88
C ARG A 66 -1.36 -13.18 -5.37
N GLY A 67 -2.27 -13.82 -4.63
CA GLY A 67 -2.08 -15.18 -4.12
C GLY A 67 -1.17 -15.31 -2.92
N LEU A 68 -0.59 -14.21 -2.42
CA LEU A 68 0.29 -14.18 -1.26
C LEU A 68 -0.44 -13.98 0.08
N GLY A 69 -1.77 -13.89 0.07
CA GLY A 69 -2.56 -13.64 1.29
C GLY A 69 -2.64 -12.17 1.70
N ILE A 70 -2.03 -11.26 0.94
CA ILE A 70 -2.14 -9.80 1.16
C ILE A 70 -3.56 -9.36 0.81
N ARG A 71 -4.20 -8.63 1.73
CA ARG A 71 -5.55 -8.11 1.56
C ARG A 71 -5.52 -6.66 1.11
N PHE A 72 -6.15 -6.38 -0.01
CA PHE A 72 -6.31 -5.02 -0.55
C PHE A 72 -7.73 -4.52 -0.34
N TYR A 73 -7.86 -3.23 -0.08
CA TYR A 73 -9.13 -2.56 0.16
C TYR A 73 -9.20 -1.26 -0.64
N ALA A 74 -10.37 -1.01 -1.24
CA ALA A 74 -10.67 0.21 -1.98
C ALA A 74 -11.54 1.12 -1.12
N TYR A 75 -11.01 2.23 -0.62
CA TYR A 75 -11.72 3.21 0.20
C TYR A 75 -12.81 3.92 -0.60
N LYS A 76 -14.02 4.02 -0.06
CA LYS A 76 -15.19 4.55 -0.80
C LYS A 76 -15.54 6.00 -0.50
N PRO A 77 -15.50 6.49 0.74
CA PRO A 77 -15.87 7.86 1.06
C PRO A 77 -14.79 8.86 0.59
N GLY A 78 -15.04 9.55 -0.52
CA GLY A 78 -14.14 10.60 -0.98
C GLY A 78 -12.77 10.12 -1.47
N PHE A 79 -11.77 11.00 -1.38
CA PHE A 79 -10.39 10.73 -1.80
C PHE A 79 -9.48 10.50 -0.59
N LEU A 80 -9.06 9.26 -0.38
CA LEU A 80 -8.11 8.90 0.67
C LEU A 80 -6.73 9.46 0.31
N HIS A 81 -6.15 10.30 1.19
CA HIS A 81 -4.85 10.94 0.94
C HIS A 81 -3.85 10.80 2.09
N GLU A 82 -4.10 9.93 3.03
CA GLU A 82 -3.19 9.64 4.12
C GLU A 82 -2.01 8.76 3.65
N LYS A 83 -0.87 8.87 4.32
CA LYS A 83 0.30 8.06 4.11
C LYS A 83 0.76 7.60 5.48
N VAL A 84 0.23 6.46 5.87
CA VAL A 84 0.37 5.91 7.21
C VAL A 84 0.61 4.41 7.15
N MET A 85 1.34 3.92 8.13
CA MET A 85 1.58 2.49 8.29
C MET A 85 1.59 2.14 9.78
N LEU A 86 1.00 1.02 10.11
CA LEU A 86 1.07 0.37 11.40
C LEU A 86 1.79 -0.96 11.25
N VAL A 87 2.79 -1.20 12.06
CA VAL A 87 3.53 -2.46 12.14
C VAL A 87 3.44 -2.98 13.57
N ASP A 88 2.89 -4.16 13.70
CA ASP A 88 2.61 -4.82 14.97
C ASP A 88 1.81 -3.90 15.95
N ASP A 89 2.17 -3.90 17.23
CA ASP A 89 1.43 -3.18 18.27
C ASP A 89 2.17 -1.95 18.79
N ASP A 90 3.28 -1.57 18.17
CA ASP A 90 4.18 -0.53 18.72
C ASP A 90 4.79 0.43 17.70
N VAL A 91 4.83 0.08 16.42
CA VAL A 91 5.47 0.94 15.41
C VAL A 91 4.43 1.53 14.46
N SER A 92 4.43 2.85 14.35
CA SER A 92 3.59 3.57 13.40
C SER A 92 4.40 4.57 12.58
N THR A 93 3.98 4.81 11.34
CA THR A 93 4.53 5.91 10.54
C THR A 93 3.41 6.82 10.06
N VAL A 94 3.66 8.12 10.10
CA VAL A 94 2.76 9.15 9.56
C VAL A 94 3.61 10.16 8.80
N GLY A 95 3.26 10.48 7.55
CA GLY A 95 4.09 11.40 6.79
C GLY A 95 3.50 11.81 5.45
N THR A 96 4.39 12.32 4.61
CA THR A 96 4.07 12.81 3.27
C THR A 96 4.42 11.81 2.16
N ALA A 97 5.28 10.82 2.45
CA ALA A 97 5.77 9.85 1.48
C ALA A 97 4.68 8.86 1.06
N ASN A 98 4.36 8.83 -0.23
CA ASN A 98 3.58 7.75 -0.82
C ASN A 98 4.42 6.46 -0.91
N PHE A 99 3.76 5.33 -1.14
CA PHE A 99 4.43 4.08 -1.47
C PHE A 99 4.71 4.02 -2.97
N ASP A 100 5.57 4.93 -3.46
CA ASP A 100 5.99 5.02 -4.85
C ASP A 100 7.48 5.39 -4.99
N ASN A 101 8.03 5.18 -6.20
CA ASN A 101 9.43 5.46 -6.48
C ASN A 101 9.76 6.95 -6.37
N ARG A 102 8.82 7.82 -6.68
CA ARG A 102 9.01 9.26 -6.65
C ARG A 102 9.19 9.74 -5.22
N SER A 103 8.33 9.31 -4.29
CA SER A 103 8.45 9.62 -2.87
C SER A 103 9.72 9.02 -2.25
N PHE A 104 10.14 7.83 -2.70
CA PHE A 104 11.30 7.17 -2.10
C PHE A 104 12.66 7.71 -2.60
N ARG A 105 12.71 8.36 -3.77
CA ARG A 105 13.98 8.69 -4.44
C ARG A 105 14.12 10.12 -4.92
N LEU A 106 13.04 10.81 -5.21
CA LEU A 106 13.06 12.10 -5.90
C LEU A 106 12.51 13.26 -5.07
N ASN A 107 11.46 13.02 -4.31
CA ASN A 107 10.80 14.07 -3.54
C ASN A 107 11.51 14.34 -2.21
N PHE A 108 11.33 15.55 -1.70
CA PHE A 108 11.62 15.86 -0.30
C PHE A 108 10.40 15.50 0.53
N GLU A 109 10.51 14.43 1.30
CA GLU A 109 9.42 13.88 2.11
C GLU A 109 9.77 13.92 3.59
N VAL A 110 8.75 14.03 4.44
CA VAL A 110 8.90 13.94 5.91
C VAL A 110 8.00 12.81 6.39
N THR A 111 8.59 11.89 7.15
CA THR A 111 7.86 10.79 7.78
C THR A 111 8.29 10.69 9.25
N ALA A 112 7.33 10.84 10.16
CA ALA A 112 7.52 10.51 11.56
C ALA A 112 7.41 8.99 11.75
N VAL A 113 8.36 8.44 12.48
CA VAL A 113 8.30 7.06 12.98
C VAL A 113 8.06 7.15 14.48
N ILE A 114 6.94 6.61 14.93
CA ILE A 114 6.51 6.62 16.32
C ILE A 114 6.58 5.19 16.85
N VAL A 115 7.36 4.99 17.90
CA VAL A 115 7.48 3.70 18.60
C VAL A 115 6.80 3.85 19.94
N ASP A 116 5.49 3.61 19.96
CA ASP A 116 4.63 3.77 21.14
C ASP A 116 3.36 2.94 21.00
N GLY A 117 3.12 2.07 21.94
CA GLY A 117 1.95 1.17 21.91
C GLY A 117 0.62 1.88 22.13
N THR A 118 0.58 3.06 22.78
CA THR A 118 -0.65 3.83 22.95
C THR A 118 -1.05 4.45 21.63
N PHE A 119 -0.09 5.08 20.93
CA PHE A 119 -0.30 5.63 19.60
C PHE A 119 -0.64 4.53 18.58
N ALA A 120 0.02 3.37 18.65
CA ALA A 120 -0.29 2.23 17.78
C ALA A 120 -1.75 1.77 17.93
N LYS A 121 -2.32 1.77 19.14
CA LYS A 121 -3.74 1.48 19.37
C LYS A 121 -4.69 2.52 18.78
N GLU A 122 -4.29 3.78 18.74
CA GLU A 122 -5.07 4.83 18.06
C GLU A 122 -5.02 4.62 16.54
N MET A 123 -3.86 4.29 15.99
CA MET A 123 -3.70 3.95 14.59
C MET A 123 -4.51 2.70 14.21
N GLU A 124 -4.52 1.68 15.06
CA GLU A 124 -5.36 0.48 14.88
C GLU A 124 -6.84 0.84 14.74
N ARG A 125 -7.38 1.64 15.67
CA ARG A 125 -8.80 2.07 15.63
C ARG A 125 -9.10 2.88 14.35
N MET A 126 -8.19 3.75 13.93
CA MET A 126 -8.31 4.49 12.67
C MET A 126 -8.41 3.52 11.48
N PHE A 127 -7.48 2.57 11.37
CA PHE A 127 -7.48 1.57 10.30
C PHE A 127 -8.74 0.70 10.31
N GLU A 128 -9.25 0.30 11.49
CA GLU A 128 -10.49 -0.45 11.60
C GLU A 128 -11.69 0.34 11.06
N GLN A 129 -11.75 1.64 11.34
CA GLN A 129 -12.77 2.53 10.77
C GLN A 129 -12.65 2.63 9.26
N ASP A 130 -11.43 2.77 8.74
CA ASP A 130 -11.19 2.85 7.30
C ASP A 130 -11.52 1.55 6.58
N PHE A 131 -11.18 0.40 7.17
CA PHE A 131 -11.59 -0.90 6.64
C PHE A 131 -13.12 -1.06 6.61
N ALA A 132 -13.83 -0.53 7.61
CA ALA A 132 -15.30 -0.55 7.63
C ALA A 132 -15.93 0.29 6.50
N HIS A 133 -15.21 1.30 6.00
CA HIS A 133 -15.63 2.16 4.88
C HIS A 133 -15.02 1.75 3.54
N ALA A 134 -14.23 0.69 3.49
CA ALA A 134 -13.57 0.19 2.29
C ALA A 134 -14.17 -1.13 1.83
N GLU A 135 -14.14 -1.38 0.53
CA GLU A 135 -14.53 -2.67 -0.05
C GLU A 135 -13.29 -3.53 -0.32
N PRO A 136 -13.35 -4.83 -0.01
CA PRO A 136 -12.29 -5.74 -0.42
C PRO A 136 -12.05 -5.68 -1.93
N LEU A 137 -10.80 -5.57 -2.33
CA LEU A 137 -10.38 -5.56 -3.72
C LEU A 137 -9.71 -6.91 -4.01
N ASP A 138 -10.35 -7.70 -4.88
CA ASP A 138 -9.76 -8.97 -5.31
C ASP A 138 -8.73 -8.73 -6.43
N PRO A 139 -7.43 -8.97 -6.18
CA PRO A 139 -6.42 -8.88 -7.23
C PRO A 139 -6.67 -9.81 -8.41
N SER A 140 -7.41 -10.91 -8.23
CA SER A 140 -7.72 -11.86 -9.30
C SER A 140 -8.75 -11.30 -10.28
N ALA A 141 -9.66 -10.44 -9.84
CA ALA A 141 -10.63 -9.76 -10.71
C ALA A 141 -9.97 -8.85 -11.76
N LEU A 142 -8.68 -8.53 -11.58
CA LEU A 142 -7.90 -7.79 -12.59
C LEU A 142 -7.65 -8.62 -13.85
N LEU A 143 -7.67 -9.94 -13.75
CA LEU A 143 -7.50 -10.85 -14.90
C LEU A 143 -8.74 -10.88 -15.80
N ASP A 144 -9.91 -10.63 -15.22
CA ASP A 144 -11.20 -10.63 -15.94
C ASP A 144 -11.47 -9.31 -16.68
N LYS A 145 -10.58 -8.32 -16.49
CA LYS A 145 -10.69 -7.04 -17.18
C LYS A 145 -10.39 -7.18 -18.68
N PRO A 146 -11.03 -6.38 -19.54
CA PRO A 146 -10.80 -6.39 -20.98
C PRO A 146 -9.32 -6.25 -21.36
N PHE A 147 -8.92 -6.83 -22.50
CA PHE A 147 -7.55 -6.81 -22.97
C PHE A 147 -6.93 -5.39 -23.00
N TRP A 148 -7.68 -4.40 -23.51
CA TRP A 148 -7.18 -3.02 -23.59
C TRP A 148 -6.90 -2.42 -22.21
N TRP A 149 -7.68 -2.78 -21.18
CA TRP A 149 -7.43 -2.34 -19.80
C TRP A 149 -6.14 -2.98 -19.25
N ARG A 150 -5.97 -4.29 -19.46
CA ARG A 150 -4.74 -5.02 -19.08
C ARG A 150 -3.51 -4.50 -19.81
N PHE A 151 -3.66 -4.12 -21.09
CA PHE A 151 -2.60 -3.46 -21.85
C PHE A 151 -2.25 -2.10 -21.25
N GLY A 152 -3.21 -1.27 -20.88
CA GLY A 152 -3.01 -0.01 -20.18
C GLY A 152 -2.26 -0.17 -18.84
N VAL A 153 -2.62 -1.17 -18.04
CA VAL A 153 -1.94 -1.53 -16.78
C VAL A 153 -0.47 -1.91 -17.05
N ASN A 154 -0.20 -2.73 -18.05
CA ASN A 154 1.16 -3.12 -18.39
C ASN A 154 1.99 -1.95 -18.96
N LEU A 155 1.37 -1.07 -19.74
CA LEU A 155 2.00 0.12 -20.28
C LEU A 155 2.35 1.14 -19.18
N SER A 156 1.47 1.31 -18.20
CA SER A 156 1.69 2.23 -17.07
C SER A 156 2.91 1.85 -16.22
N ARG A 157 3.32 0.57 -16.23
CA ARG A 157 4.56 0.10 -15.60
C ARG A 157 5.80 0.84 -16.13
N LEU A 158 5.81 1.23 -17.40
CA LEU A 158 6.97 1.96 -17.99
C LEU A 158 7.14 3.34 -17.35
N ALA A 159 6.08 3.91 -16.78
CA ALA A 159 6.13 5.17 -16.05
C ALA A 159 6.45 4.98 -14.54
N ALA A 160 6.37 3.77 -14.00
CA ALA A 160 6.60 3.47 -12.57
C ALA A 160 7.92 4.03 -11.99
N PRO A 161 9.05 4.11 -12.72
CA PRO A 161 10.28 4.70 -12.18
C PRO A 161 10.21 6.20 -11.90
N VAL A 162 9.23 6.91 -12.48
CA VAL A 162 9.04 8.37 -12.35
C VAL A 162 7.69 8.76 -11.72
N LEU A 163 6.88 7.76 -11.36
CA LEU A 163 5.64 7.88 -10.61
C LEU A 163 5.89 7.75 -9.11
#